data_e94c5ce9bdbb16b1b717718eeda9caaa
#
_entry.id   e94c5ce9bdbb16b1b717718eeda9caaa
#
_cell.length_a   1.000
_cell.length_b   1.000
_cell.length_c   1.000
_cell.angle_alpha   90.00
_cell.angle_beta   90.00
_cell.angle_gamma   90.00
#
_symmetry.space_group_name_H-M   'P 1'
#
loop_
_entity.id
_entity.type
_entity.pdbx_description
1 polymer ?
#
loop_
_entity_poly.entity_id
_entity_poly.type
_entity_poly.pdbx_seq_one_letter_code
_entity_poly.pdbx_strand_id
1 'polypeptide(L)'
;MTNSNNQPFSIGFLLRIFAPFAAGYFLSYLFRVVNTIIASDLSGDLSLDANQLGMLTSVYLIAFAATQLPLGILLDRYGPRQTEAILLLFAAAGAAIFASAETSTGLLIGRALIGFGVSACLMASFKAFVQWFPMERLPMINGFLLAAGGFGALTAAAPVEFALQVTDWRGVFWALAAITAIVSLSVFFIVPDKPIAHSGSTLKQHIQGIGQVFKSRTFWSIAPWAVTSQATSGSVLGLWSGPWLRDVANFSRDDVATTL
;
A
#
# COMPACT_ATOMS: atom_id res chain seq x y z
N MET A 1 -13.98 9.39 -41.97
CA MET A 1 -13.62 8.85 -40.67
C MET A 1 -13.11 10.00 -39.83
N THR A 2 -14.01 10.63 -39.11
CA THR A 2 -13.78 11.86 -38.33
C THR A 2 -13.15 11.50 -36.99
N ASN A 3 -11.96 12.03 -36.79
CA ASN A 3 -11.15 11.91 -35.59
C ASN A 3 -11.82 12.64 -34.40
N SER A 4 -12.65 11.96 -33.63
CA SER A 4 -13.47 12.54 -32.54
C SER A 4 -12.91 12.25 -31.15
N ASN A 5 -11.61 12.32 -30.91
CA ASN A 5 -11.07 12.09 -29.57
C ASN A 5 -9.89 12.99 -29.17
N ASN A 6 -9.83 14.23 -29.66
CA ASN A 6 -8.92 15.24 -29.09
C ASN A 6 -9.70 16.22 -28.21
N GLN A 7 -10.42 15.73 -27.21
CA GLN A 7 -10.77 16.57 -26.07
C GLN A 7 -9.47 16.79 -25.27
N PRO A 8 -9.01 18.05 -25.10
CA PRO A 8 -7.88 18.30 -24.22
C PRO A 8 -8.29 17.84 -22.80
N PHE A 9 -7.63 16.81 -22.29
CA PHE A 9 -7.85 16.38 -20.92
C PHE A 9 -7.61 17.57 -20.01
N SER A 10 -8.68 18.14 -19.45
CA SER A 10 -8.58 19.21 -18.48
C SER A 10 -7.71 18.72 -17.31
N ILE A 11 -6.78 19.56 -16.85
CA ILE A 11 -5.96 19.27 -15.67
C ILE A 11 -6.86 18.85 -14.49
N GLY A 12 -8.03 19.49 -14.33
CA GLY A 12 -9.01 19.10 -13.31
C GLY A 12 -9.53 17.68 -13.47
N PHE A 13 -9.72 17.19 -14.70
CA PHE A 13 -10.14 15.81 -14.94
C PHE A 13 -9.02 14.82 -14.62
N LEU A 14 -7.77 15.15 -14.97
CA LEU A 14 -6.59 14.34 -14.63
C LEU A 14 -6.44 14.21 -13.12
N LEU A 15 -6.52 15.34 -12.40
CA LEU A 15 -6.41 15.37 -10.93
C LEU A 15 -7.56 14.62 -10.27
N ARG A 16 -8.78 14.68 -10.82
CA ARG A 16 -9.95 13.99 -10.30
C ARG A 16 -9.80 12.46 -10.28
N ILE A 17 -9.01 11.91 -11.21
CA ILE A 17 -8.72 10.48 -11.27
C ILE A 17 -7.42 10.16 -10.51
N PHE A 18 -6.36 10.89 -10.80
CA PHE A 18 -5.04 10.60 -10.27
C PHE A 18 -4.93 10.81 -8.75
N ALA A 19 -5.41 11.95 -8.23
CA ALA A 19 -5.16 12.34 -6.85
C ALA A 19 -5.75 11.37 -5.81
N PRO A 20 -7.01 10.87 -5.95
CA PRO A 20 -7.53 9.89 -4.99
C PRO A 20 -6.75 8.58 -4.97
N PHE A 21 -6.38 8.04 -6.13
CA PHE A 21 -5.57 6.83 -6.24
C PHE A 21 -4.14 7.03 -5.71
N ALA A 22 -3.53 8.17 -6.02
CA ALA A 22 -2.21 8.50 -5.50
C ALA A 22 -2.20 8.67 -3.98
N ALA A 23 -3.26 9.23 -3.40
CA ALA A 23 -3.44 9.32 -1.95
C ALA A 23 -3.60 7.93 -1.31
N GLY A 24 -4.33 7.01 -1.95
CA GLY A 24 -4.42 5.62 -1.50
C GLY A 24 -3.06 4.93 -1.49
N TYR A 25 -2.29 5.09 -2.56
CA TYR A 25 -0.95 4.49 -2.65
C TYR A 25 0.07 5.13 -1.69
N PHE A 26 -0.02 6.44 -1.48
CA PHE A 26 0.71 7.15 -0.43
C PHE A 26 0.45 6.53 0.95
N LEU A 27 -0.82 6.34 1.32
CA LEU A 27 -1.20 5.72 2.60
C LEU A 27 -0.72 4.27 2.71
N SER A 28 -0.74 3.51 1.61
CA SER A 28 -0.22 2.14 1.59
C SER A 28 1.24 2.07 2.01
N TYR A 29 2.08 2.99 1.52
CA TYR A 29 3.50 3.06 1.92
C TYR A 29 3.69 3.62 3.33
N LEU A 30 2.91 4.62 3.71
CA LEU A 30 2.94 5.16 5.06
C LEU A 30 2.64 4.06 6.09
N PHE A 31 1.55 3.30 5.92
CA PHE A 31 1.21 2.18 6.80
C PHE A 31 2.27 1.07 6.83
N ARG A 32 3.01 0.88 5.76
CA ARG A 32 4.10 -0.10 5.69
C ARG A 32 5.27 0.28 6.59
N VAL A 33 5.63 1.56 6.61
CA VAL A 33 6.82 2.07 7.30
C VAL A 33 6.52 2.50 8.75
N VAL A 34 5.35 3.07 9.03
CA VAL A 34 5.01 3.68 10.32
C VAL A 34 5.23 2.75 11.52
N ASN A 35 5.06 1.44 11.33
CA ASN A 35 5.25 0.48 12.41
C ASN A 35 6.68 0.44 12.95
N THR A 36 7.66 0.69 12.10
CA THR A 36 9.07 0.72 12.50
C THR A 36 9.35 1.93 13.40
N ILE A 37 8.67 3.05 13.14
CA ILE A 37 8.85 4.29 13.89
C ILE A 37 8.23 4.18 15.29
N ILE A 38 7.01 3.63 15.41
CA ILE A 38 6.29 3.50 16.67
C ILE A 38 6.69 2.25 17.49
N ALA A 39 7.64 1.45 17.01
CA ALA A 39 7.98 0.16 17.63
C ALA A 39 8.44 0.30 19.10
N SER A 40 9.22 1.34 19.40
CA SER A 40 9.66 1.66 20.77
C SER A 40 8.50 2.02 21.69
N ASP A 41 7.56 2.82 21.19
CA ASP A 41 6.38 3.26 21.97
C ASP A 41 5.44 2.07 22.26
N LEU A 42 5.24 1.19 21.26
CA LEU A 42 4.47 -0.05 21.43
C LEU A 42 5.11 -0.97 22.46
N SER A 43 6.44 -1.12 22.43
CA SER A 43 7.18 -1.96 23.39
C SER A 43 7.07 -1.38 24.80
N GLY A 44 7.16 -0.06 24.95
CA GLY A 44 7.03 0.62 26.24
C GLY A 44 5.63 0.52 26.84
N ASP A 45 4.59 0.74 26.01
CA ASP A 45 3.20 0.84 26.46
C ASP A 45 2.54 -0.53 26.72
N LEU A 46 2.79 -1.50 25.85
CA LEU A 46 2.17 -2.84 25.89
C LEU A 46 3.15 -3.97 26.23
N SER A 47 4.38 -3.63 26.64
CA SER A 47 5.44 -4.58 26.99
C SER A 47 5.66 -5.65 25.91
N LEU A 48 5.63 -5.23 24.61
CA LEU A 48 5.82 -6.15 23.49
C LEU A 48 7.29 -6.54 23.36
N ASP A 49 7.52 -7.82 23.17
CA ASP A 49 8.84 -8.35 22.84
C ASP A 49 9.17 -8.22 21.33
N ALA A 50 10.42 -8.46 20.96
CA ALA A 50 10.88 -8.38 19.57
C ALA A 50 10.15 -9.36 18.65
N ASN A 51 9.71 -10.51 19.14
CA ASN A 51 8.96 -11.50 18.38
C ASN A 51 7.55 -10.97 18.05
N GLN A 52 6.88 -10.36 19.02
CA GLN A 52 5.56 -9.76 18.84
C GLN A 52 5.60 -8.59 17.85
N LEU A 53 6.64 -7.74 17.91
CA LEU A 53 6.86 -6.68 16.91
C LEU A 53 7.10 -7.24 15.50
N GLY A 54 7.88 -8.31 15.40
CA GLY A 54 8.08 -9.04 14.14
C GLY A 54 6.77 -9.64 13.61
N MET A 55 5.91 -10.16 14.49
CA MET A 55 4.58 -10.68 14.13
C MET A 55 3.66 -9.59 13.56
N LEU A 56 3.68 -8.37 14.12
CA LEU A 56 2.89 -7.24 13.61
C LEU A 56 3.25 -6.89 12.16
N THR A 57 4.53 -6.94 11.82
CA THR A 57 5.00 -6.72 10.44
C THR A 57 4.64 -7.90 9.55
N SER A 58 4.83 -9.11 10.04
CA SER A 58 4.57 -10.34 9.27
C SER A 58 3.09 -10.50 8.93
N VAL A 59 2.19 -10.29 9.89
CA VAL A 59 0.75 -10.44 9.66
C VAL A 59 0.23 -9.42 8.65
N TYR A 60 0.74 -8.19 8.69
CA TYR A 60 0.44 -7.17 7.69
C TYR A 60 0.85 -7.64 6.27
N LEU A 61 2.08 -8.14 6.11
CA LEU A 61 2.59 -8.60 4.82
C LEU A 61 1.87 -9.85 4.33
N ILE A 62 1.54 -10.79 5.23
CA ILE A 62 0.78 -12.00 4.89
C ILE A 62 -0.63 -11.63 4.41
N ALA A 63 -1.33 -10.76 5.13
CA ALA A 63 -2.67 -10.30 4.73
C ALA A 63 -2.64 -9.56 3.39
N PHE A 64 -1.64 -8.69 3.18
CA PHE A 64 -1.40 -8.01 1.91
C PHE A 64 -1.16 -9.01 0.78
N ALA A 65 -0.26 -9.98 0.97
CA ALA A 65 0.10 -10.97 -0.05
C ALA A 65 -1.06 -11.93 -0.37
N ALA A 66 -1.79 -12.39 0.64
CA ALA A 66 -2.94 -13.28 0.46
C ALA A 66 -4.04 -12.64 -0.40
N THR A 67 -4.19 -11.32 -0.32
CA THR A 67 -5.18 -10.58 -1.10
C THR A 67 -4.77 -10.45 -2.58
N GLN A 68 -3.49 -10.55 -2.94
CA GLN A 68 -3.05 -10.32 -4.33
C GLN A 68 -3.68 -11.30 -5.34
N LEU A 69 -3.91 -12.56 -4.94
CA LEU A 69 -4.53 -13.55 -5.83
C LEU A 69 -6.00 -13.23 -6.11
N PRO A 70 -6.88 -13.00 -5.12
CA PRO A 70 -8.27 -12.63 -5.36
C PRO A 70 -8.45 -11.20 -5.90
N LEU A 71 -7.47 -10.31 -5.71
CA LEU A 71 -7.54 -8.91 -6.11
C LEU A 71 -7.79 -8.74 -7.61
N GLY A 72 -7.13 -9.54 -8.44
CA GLY A 72 -7.36 -9.52 -9.90
C GLY A 72 -8.83 -9.75 -10.24
N ILE A 73 -9.47 -10.74 -9.60
CA ILE A 73 -10.89 -11.06 -9.79
C ILE A 73 -11.79 -9.91 -9.32
N LEU A 74 -11.48 -9.32 -8.16
CA LEU A 74 -12.23 -8.18 -7.63
C LEU A 74 -12.14 -6.97 -8.57
N LEU A 75 -10.94 -6.66 -9.06
CA LEU A 75 -10.71 -5.58 -10.00
C LEU A 75 -11.42 -5.80 -11.34
N ASP A 76 -11.48 -7.05 -11.83
CA ASP A 76 -12.18 -7.39 -13.08
C ASP A 76 -13.69 -7.33 -12.94
N ARG A 77 -14.22 -7.71 -11.78
CA ARG A 77 -15.65 -7.78 -11.53
C ARG A 77 -16.26 -6.46 -11.09
N TYR A 78 -15.60 -5.74 -10.19
CA TYR A 78 -16.13 -4.52 -9.55
C TYR A 78 -15.42 -3.25 -10.00
N GLY A 79 -14.32 -3.39 -10.77
CA GLY A 79 -13.50 -2.26 -11.21
C GLY A 79 -12.60 -1.67 -10.12
N PRO A 80 -11.68 -0.79 -10.53
CA PRO A 80 -10.67 -0.23 -9.62
C PRO A 80 -11.27 0.68 -8.55
N ARG A 81 -12.24 1.52 -8.90
CA ARG A 81 -12.88 2.48 -8.01
C ARG A 81 -13.54 1.82 -6.80
N GLN A 82 -14.45 0.86 -7.04
CA GLN A 82 -15.18 0.20 -5.96
C GLN A 82 -14.26 -0.70 -5.14
N THR A 83 -13.38 -1.44 -5.80
CA THR A 83 -12.45 -2.35 -5.13
C THR A 83 -11.53 -1.59 -4.18
N GLU A 84 -10.89 -0.50 -4.63
CA GLU A 84 -9.98 0.26 -3.77
C GLU A 84 -10.72 0.98 -2.66
N ALA A 85 -11.85 1.61 -2.96
CA ALA A 85 -12.64 2.31 -1.95
C ALA A 85 -13.08 1.37 -0.81
N ILE A 86 -13.62 0.20 -1.14
CA ILE A 86 -14.06 -0.77 -0.12
C ILE A 86 -12.87 -1.29 0.67
N LEU A 87 -11.77 -1.65 0.02
CA LEU A 87 -10.60 -2.16 0.72
C LEU A 87 -9.98 -1.08 1.62
N LEU A 88 -9.92 0.18 1.20
CA LEU A 88 -9.46 1.27 2.07
C LEU A 88 -10.35 1.47 3.30
N LEU A 89 -11.65 1.19 3.26
CA LEU A 89 -12.50 1.18 4.46
C LEU A 89 -12.06 0.11 5.46
N PHE A 90 -11.66 -1.08 4.99
CA PHE A 90 -11.06 -2.08 5.87
C PHE A 90 -9.73 -1.61 6.46
N ALA A 91 -8.92 -0.89 5.70
CA ALA A 91 -7.69 -0.29 6.23
C ALA A 91 -7.98 0.77 7.29
N ALA A 92 -8.98 1.62 7.08
CA ALA A 92 -9.40 2.62 8.05
C ALA A 92 -9.94 1.97 9.34
N ALA A 93 -10.79 0.95 9.22
CA ALA A 93 -11.28 0.17 10.35
C ALA A 93 -10.13 -0.54 11.07
N GLY A 94 -9.18 -1.11 10.34
CA GLY A 94 -7.98 -1.73 10.89
C GLY A 94 -7.12 -0.74 11.67
N ALA A 95 -6.93 0.48 11.15
CA ALA A 95 -6.21 1.54 11.85
C ALA A 95 -6.93 1.99 13.14
N ALA A 96 -8.25 2.09 13.11
CA ALA A 96 -9.05 2.40 14.30
C ALA A 96 -8.97 1.28 15.36
N ILE A 97 -9.05 0.01 14.95
CA ILE A 97 -8.86 -1.15 15.84
C ILE A 97 -7.43 -1.13 16.42
N PHE A 98 -6.42 -0.84 15.62
CA PHE A 98 -5.04 -0.74 16.08
C PHE A 98 -4.89 0.36 17.11
N ALA A 99 -5.45 1.54 16.86
CA ALA A 99 -5.41 2.69 17.78
C ALA A 99 -6.10 2.41 19.13
N SER A 100 -7.17 1.62 19.13
CA SER A 100 -7.93 1.26 20.33
C SER A 100 -7.44 -0.02 21.02
N ALA A 101 -6.38 -0.66 20.50
CA ALA A 101 -5.93 -1.93 21.03
C ALA A 101 -5.22 -1.79 22.39
N GLU A 102 -5.61 -2.62 23.34
CA GLU A 102 -4.99 -2.78 24.66
C GLU A 102 -4.21 -4.11 24.78
N THR A 103 -4.24 -4.92 23.73
CA THR A 103 -3.59 -6.23 23.68
C THR A 103 -2.84 -6.45 22.39
N SER A 104 -1.82 -7.30 22.40
CA SER A 104 -1.10 -7.69 21.17
C SER A 104 -2.02 -8.32 20.11
N THR A 105 -3.03 -9.05 20.52
CA THR A 105 -4.04 -9.62 19.60
C THR A 105 -4.83 -8.54 18.87
N GLY A 106 -5.25 -7.49 19.57
CA GLY A 106 -5.93 -6.35 18.95
C GLY A 106 -5.05 -5.65 17.92
N LEU A 107 -3.77 -5.45 18.24
CA LEU A 107 -2.79 -4.91 17.30
C LEU A 107 -2.61 -5.80 16.05
N LEU A 108 -2.53 -7.13 16.22
CA LEU A 108 -2.40 -8.08 15.12
C LEU A 108 -3.63 -8.03 14.20
N ILE A 109 -4.85 -7.98 14.75
CA ILE A 109 -6.09 -7.86 13.96
C ILE A 109 -6.09 -6.53 13.19
N GLY A 110 -5.76 -5.42 13.86
CA GLY A 110 -5.64 -4.12 13.21
C GLY A 110 -4.64 -4.15 12.05
N ARG A 111 -3.47 -4.74 12.25
CA ARG A 111 -2.42 -4.89 11.23
C ARG A 111 -2.84 -5.77 10.07
N ALA A 112 -3.53 -6.88 10.33
CA ALA A 112 -4.07 -7.75 9.29
C ALA A 112 -5.08 -6.99 8.40
N LEU A 113 -6.00 -6.24 9.01
CA LEU A 113 -6.99 -5.45 8.30
C LEU A 113 -6.38 -4.30 7.52
N ILE A 114 -5.36 -3.62 8.07
CA ILE A 114 -4.62 -2.59 7.33
C ILE A 114 -3.94 -3.21 6.10
N GLY A 115 -3.17 -4.30 6.28
CA GLY A 115 -2.48 -4.98 5.18
C GLY A 115 -3.44 -5.47 4.09
N PHE A 116 -4.56 -6.07 4.48
CA PHE A 116 -5.66 -6.43 3.58
C PHE A 116 -6.19 -5.21 2.83
N GLY A 117 -6.48 -4.14 3.56
CA GLY A 117 -7.16 -2.95 3.03
C GLY A 117 -6.32 -2.14 2.05
N VAL A 118 -5.00 -2.02 2.26
CA VAL A 118 -4.12 -1.26 1.35
C VAL A 118 -3.57 -2.09 0.18
N SER A 119 -3.89 -3.36 0.11
CA SER A 119 -3.35 -4.31 -0.88
C SER A 119 -3.70 -3.95 -2.32
N ALA A 120 -4.83 -3.27 -2.55
CA ALA A 120 -5.30 -2.91 -3.88
C ALA A 120 -4.68 -1.64 -4.45
N CYS A 121 -4.14 -0.74 -3.62
CA CYS A 121 -3.81 0.64 -4.01
C CYS A 121 -2.95 0.76 -5.28
N LEU A 122 -1.95 -0.09 -5.46
CA LEU A 122 -1.12 -0.07 -6.68
C LEU A 122 -1.86 -0.61 -7.89
N MET A 123 -2.43 -1.81 -7.79
CA MET A 123 -3.03 -2.50 -8.93
C MET A 123 -4.34 -1.84 -9.38
N ALA A 124 -5.14 -1.32 -8.44
CA ALA A 124 -6.33 -0.55 -8.74
C ALA A 124 -5.97 0.76 -9.47
N SER A 125 -4.94 1.47 -8.99
CA SER A 125 -4.43 2.67 -9.65
C SER A 125 -3.99 2.39 -11.09
N PHE A 126 -3.15 1.36 -11.31
CA PHE A 126 -2.70 0.99 -12.65
C PHE A 126 -3.88 0.64 -13.56
N LYS A 127 -4.85 -0.13 -13.06
CA LYS A 127 -6.04 -0.49 -13.84
C LYS A 127 -6.89 0.74 -14.16
N ALA A 128 -7.08 1.65 -13.21
CA ALA A 128 -7.79 2.91 -13.44
C ALA A 128 -7.08 3.76 -14.49
N PHE A 129 -5.75 3.87 -14.40
CA PHE A 129 -4.98 4.70 -15.34
C PHE A 129 -5.02 4.16 -16.77
N VAL A 130 -4.92 2.85 -16.96
CA VAL A 130 -5.11 2.23 -18.29
C VAL A 130 -6.52 2.50 -18.86
N GLN A 131 -7.53 2.63 -18.01
CA GLN A 131 -8.90 2.92 -18.47
C GLN A 131 -9.10 4.38 -18.88
N TRP A 132 -8.39 5.32 -18.24
CA TRP A 132 -8.67 6.75 -18.36
C TRP A 132 -7.60 7.56 -19.10
N PHE A 133 -6.37 7.07 -19.17
CA PHE A 133 -5.25 7.79 -19.79
C PHE A 133 -4.78 7.12 -21.07
N PRO A 134 -4.29 7.90 -22.05
CA PRO A 134 -3.68 7.34 -23.25
C PRO A 134 -2.38 6.60 -22.92
N MET A 135 -2.08 5.55 -23.69
CA MET A 135 -0.95 4.65 -23.44
C MET A 135 0.40 5.38 -23.37
N GLU A 136 0.56 6.44 -24.17
CA GLU A 136 1.79 7.25 -24.23
C GLU A 136 2.10 7.99 -22.92
N ARG A 137 1.06 8.27 -22.10
CA ARG A 137 1.20 8.97 -20.82
C ARG A 137 1.31 8.04 -19.62
N LEU A 138 1.00 6.77 -19.77
CA LEU A 138 1.01 5.82 -18.66
C LEU A 138 2.37 5.72 -17.95
N PRO A 139 3.52 5.69 -18.64
CA PRO A 139 4.81 5.63 -17.95
C PRO A 139 5.03 6.82 -17.01
N MET A 140 4.69 8.03 -17.44
CA MET A 140 4.83 9.25 -16.64
C MET A 140 3.86 9.24 -15.44
N ILE A 141 2.59 8.89 -15.67
CA ILE A 141 1.56 8.86 -14.62
C ILE A 141 1.88 7.80 -13.58
N ASN A 142 2.34 6.63 -14.01
CA ASN A 142 2.80 5.57 -13.11
C ASN A 142 4.04 6.01 -12.32
N GLY A 143 4.97 6.76 -12.94
CA GLY A 143 6.11 7.34 -12.25
C GLY A 143 5.68 8.30 -11.12
N PHE A 144 4.71 9.17 -11.37
CA PHE A 144 4.16 10.04 -10.32
C PHE A 144 3.43 9.26 -9.23
N LEU A 145 2.74 8.18 -9.57
CA LEU A 145 2.13 7.29 -8.56
C LEU A 145 3.20 6.68 -7.66
N LEU A 146 4.27 6.13 -8.24
CA LEU A 146 5.36 5.55 -7.47
C LEU A 146 6.05 6.60 -6.58
N ALA A 147 6.23 7.82 -7.08
CA ALA A 147 6.73 8.94 -6.28
C ALA A 147 5.80 9.26 -5.11
N ALA A 148 4.47 9.24 -5.30
CA ALA A 148 3.51 9.42 -4.20
C ALA A 148 3.69 8.36 -3.10
N GLY A 149 3.95 7.09 -3.47
CA GLY A 149 4.32 6.04 -2.51
C GLY A 149 5.60 6.36 -1.75
N GLY A 150 6.65 6.81 -2.45
CA GLY A 150 7.90 7.26 -1.84
C GLY A 150 7.69 8.38 -0.83
N PHE A 151 6.88 9.39 -1.17
CA PHE A 151 6.48 10.45 -0.23
C PHE A 151 5.71 9.90 0.97
N GLY A 152 4.88 8.85 0.79
CA GLY A 152 4.23 8.15 1.88
C GLY A 152 5.22 7.54 2.87
N ALA A 153 6.27 6.88 2.36
CA ALA A 153 7.33 6.32 3.19
C ALA A 153 8.12 7.41 3.93
N LEU A 154 8.47 8.50 3.27
CA LEU A 154 9.15 9.66 3.89
C LEU A 154 8.27 10.31 4.97
N THR A 155 6.97 10.43 4.74
CA THR A 155 6.02 10.98 5.72
C THR A 155 5.90 10.08 6.94
N ALA A 156 6.05 8.78 6.79
CA ALA A 156 6.06 7.85 7.91
C ALA A 156 7.28 8.04 8.83
N ALA A 157 8.39 8.58 8.34
CA ALA A 157 9.58 8.85 9.14
C ALA A 157 9.45 10.18 9.92
N ALA A 158 10.08 11.25 9.47
CA ALA A 158 10.17 12.51 10.21
C ALA A 158 8.82 13.16 10.58
N PRO A 159 7.79 13.22 9.71
CA PRO A 159 6.50 13.79 10.10
C PRO A 159 5.75 13.02 11.17
N VAL A 160 5.82 11.67 11.15
CA VAL A 160 5.22 10.85 12.21
C VAL A 160 5.98 11.00 13.52
N GLU A 161 7.33 11.01 13.47
CA GLU A 161 8.16 11.28 14.65
C GLU A 161 7.83 12.63 15.28
N PHE A 162 7.65 13.67 14.46
CA PHE A 162 7.20 14.98 14.95
C PHE A 162 5.78 14.92 15.56
N ALA A 163 4.86 14.17 14.96
CA ALA A 163 3.51 14.00 15.51
C ALA A 163 3.54 13.29 16.89
N LEU A 164 4.46 12.34 17.09
CA LEU A 164 4.65 11.65 18.38
C LEU A 164 5.14 12.56 19.51
N GLN A 165 5.70 13.75 19.20
CA GLN A 165 6.03 14.74 20.21
C GLN A 165 4.80 15.49 20.74
N VAL A 166 3.69 15.47 20.00
CA VAL A 166 2.44 16.19 20.34
C VAL A 166 1.35 15.23 20.76
N THR A 167 1.37 13.99 20.28
CA THR A 167 0.38 12.95 20.60
C THR A 167 1.09 11.60 20.77
N ASP A 168 0.35 10.60 21.23
CA ASP A 168 0.83 9.23 21.31
C ASP A 168 0.63 8.47 19.97
N TRP A 169 1.13 7.24 19.90
CA TRP A 169 0.96 6.39 18.71
C TRP A 169 -0.51 6.08 18.42
N ARG A 170 -1.38 6.06 19.44
CA ARG A 170 -2.84 5.88 19.27
C ARG A 170 -3.45 7.06 18.53
N GLY A 171 -3.09 8.29 18.91
CA GLY A 171 -3.54 9.50 18.24
C GLY A 171 -3.10 9.55 16.77
N VAL A 172 -1.86 9.14 16.46
CA VAL A 172 -1.38 9.00 15.07
C VAL A 172 -2.26 8.02 14.29
N PHE A 173 -2.57 6.84 14.85
CA PHE A 173 -3.41 5.85 14.16
C PHE A 173 -4.88 6.25 14.03
N TRP A 174 -5.43 7.01 14.97
CA TRP A 174 -6.76 7.62 14.82
C TRP A 174 -6.78 8.64 13.67
N ALA A 175 -5.75 9.47 13.57
CA ALA A 175 -5.62 10.41 12.46
C ALA A 175 -5.49 9.66 11.11
N LEU A 176 -4.67 8.61 11.06
CA LEU A 176 -4.52 7.77 9.87
C LEU A 176 -5.83 7.06 9.49
N ALA A 177 -6.60 6.57 10.46
CA ALA A 177 -7.92 5.99 10.23
C ALA A 177 -8.87 7.00 9.57
N ALA A 178 -8.94 8.22 10.11
CA ALA A 178 -9.78 9.29 9.57
C ALA A 178 -9.34 9.69 8.14
N ILE A 179 -8.04 9.90 7.93
CA ILE A 179 -7.49 10.26 6.60
C ILE A 179 -7.76 9.13 5.60
N THR A 180 -7.57 7.87 5.99
CA THR A 180 -7.82 6.71 5.12
C THR A 180 -9.30 6.61 4.74
N ALA A 181 -10.22 6.86 5.68
CA ALA A 181 -11.64 6.91 5.41
C ALA A 181 -11.99 8.04 4.41
N ILE A 182 -11.43 9.24 4.60
CA ILE A 182 -11.60 10.36 3.67
C ILE A 182 -11.08 10.01 2.27
N VAL A 183 -9.91 9.39 2.16
CA VAL A 183 -9.35 8.94 0.87
C VAL A 183 -10.24 7.88 0.24
N SER A 184 -10.73 6.90 0.99
CA SER A 184 -11.69 5.90 0.52
C SER A 184 -12.93 6.56 -0.06
N LEU A 185 -13.54 7.50 0.66
CA LEU A 185 -14.72 8.25 0.20
C LEU A 185 -14.38 9.09 -1.04
N SER A 186 -13.18 9.68 -1.10
CA SER A 186 -12.75 10.44 -2.27
C SER A 186 -12.62 9.56 -3.51
N VAL A 187 -12.06 8.35 -3.38
CA VAL A 187 -12.00 7.35 -4.45
C VAL A 187 -13.42 6.99 -4.90
N PHE A 188 -14.33 6.77 -3.95
CA PHE A 188 -15.70 6.35 -4.27
C PHE A 188 -16.54 7.45 -4.92
N PHE A 189 -16.48 8.69 -4.44
CA PHE A 189 -17.38 9.77 -4.89
C PHE A 189 -16.77 10.67 -5.97
N ILE A 190 -15.45 10.85 -5.99
CA ILE A 190 -14.80 11.79 -6.91
C ILE A 190 -14.42 11.10 -8.22
N VAL A 191 -13.90 9.85 -8.15
CA VAL A 191 -13.49 9.12 -9.36
C VAL A 191 -14.74 8.75 -10.18
N PRO A 192 -14.79 9.12 -11.47
CA PRO A 192 -15.93 8.77 -12.31
C PRO A 192 -15.99 7.26 -12.55
N ASP A 193 -17.21 6.73 -12.64
CA ASP A 193 -17.41 5.33 -12.96
C ASP A 193 -17.22 5.08 -14.46
N LYS A 194 -16.61 3.99 -14.83
CA LYS A 194 -16.51 3.55 -16.21
C LYS A 194 -17.17 2.17 -16.32
N PRO A 195 -18.10 1.98 -17.27
CA PRO A 195 -18.70 0.68 -17.47
C PRO A 195 -17.62 -0.40 -17.61
N ILE A 196 -17.68 -1.38 -16.74
CA ILE A 196 -16.76 -2.51 -16.80
C ILE A 196 -17.21 -3.34 -18.00
N ALA A 197 -16.36 -3.50 -19.00
CA ALA A 197 -16.58 -4.51 -20.01
C ALA A 197 -16.55 -5.85 -19.27
N HIS A 198 -17.73 -6.37 -18.95
CA HIS A 198 -17.86 -7.68 -18.33
C HIS A 198 -17.25 -8.70 -19.30
N SER A 199 -15.99 -9.03 -19.09
CA SER A 199 -15.47 -10.26 -19.66
C SER A 199 -16.29 -11.35 -18.97
N GLY A 200 -17.21 -12.01 -19.65
CA GLY A 200 -18.09 -13.03 -19.07
C GLY A 200 -17.34 -14.25 -18.48
N SER A 201 -16.13 -14.02 -18.00
CA SER A 201 -15.24 -15.02 -17.40
C SER A 201 -15.79 -15.43 -16.03
N THR A 202 -16.00 -16.72 -15.88
CA THR A 202 -16.43 -17.33 -14.63
C THR A 202 -15.27 -17.39 -13.64
N LEU A 203 -15.58 -17.45 -12.32
CA LEU A 203 -14.58 -17.66 -11.28
C LEU A 203 -13.68 -18.88 -11.58
N LYS A 204 -14.26 -19.93 -12.16
CA LYS A 204 -13.53 -21.14 -12.60
C LYS A 204 -12.46 -20.82 -13.65
N GLN A 205 -12.76 -19.94 -14.61
CA GLN A 205 -11.79 -19.51 -15.62
C GLN A 205 -10.65 -18.70 -15.03
N HIS A 206 -10.94 -17.84 -14.06
CA HIS A 206 -9.89 -17.09 -13.34
C HIS A 206 -8.95 -18.04 -12.55
N ILE A 207 -9.52 -19.00 -11.81
CA ILE A 207 -8.71 -20.00 -11.09
C ILE A 207 -7.89 -20.87 -12.05
N GLN A 208 -8.46 -21.25 -13.19
CA GLN A 208 -7.72 -21.96 -14.24
C GLN A 208 -6.58 -21.11 -14.82
N GLY A 209 -6.81 -19.80 -15.03
CA GLY A 209 -5.77 -18.87 -15.48
C GLY A 209 -4.60 -18.78 -14.49
N ILE A 210 -4.87 -18.68 -13.19
CA ILE A 210 -3.85 -18.74 -12.14
C ILE A 210 -3.07 -20.05 -12.23
N GLY A 211 -3.78 -21.18 -12.35
CA GLY A 211 -3.13 -22.50 -12.52
C GLY A 211 -2.23 -22.60 -13.77
N GLN A 212 -2.62 -21.94 -14.86
CA GLN A 212 -1.78 -21.87 -16.08
C GLN A 212 -0.49 -21.08 -15.86
N VAL A 213 -0.56 -19.95 -15.13
CA VAL A 213 0.62 -19.16 -14.77
C VAL A 213 1.61 -19.98 -13.96
N PHE A 214 1.13 -20.67 -12.91
CA PHE A 214 1.98 -21.53 -12.08
C PHE A 214 2.54 -22.76 -12.80
N LYS A 215 1.92 -23.19 -13.91
CA LYS A 215 2.44 -24.25 -14.78
C LYS A 215 3.43 -23.73 -15.83
N SER A 216 3.52 -22.42 -16.01
CA SER A 216 4.38 -21.81 -17.03
C SER A 216 5.86 -21.92 -16.66
N ARG A 217 6.67 -22.44 -17.58
CA ARG A 217 8.13 -22.46 -17.43
C ARG A 217 8.72 -21.05 -17.35
N THR A 218 8.14 -20.09 -18.09
CA THR A 218 8.56 -18.70 -18.08
C THR A 218 8.36 -18.07 -16.70
N PHE A 219 7.24 -18.38 -16.04
CA PHE A 219 6.99 -17.94 -14.66
C PHE A 219 8.12 -18.39 -13.72
N TRP A 220 8.44 -19.68 -13.71
CA TRP A 220 9.47 -20.23 -12.83
C TRP A 220 10.89 -19.84 -13.19
N SER A 221 11.13 -19.34 -14.42
CA SER A 221 12.42 -18.77 -14.80
C SER A 221 12.62 -17.36 -14.23
N ILE A 222 11.54 -16.59 -14.02
CA ILE A 222 11.61 -15.19 -13.61
C ILE A 222 11.29 -15.04 -12.10
N ALA A 223 10.34 -15.80 -11.58
CA ALA A 223 9.84 -15.65 -10.22
C ALA A 223 10.93 -15.79 -9.13
N PRO A 224 11.85 -16.78 -9.15
CA PRO A 224 12.90 -16.88 -8.14
C PRO A 224 13.80 -15.65 -8.10
N TRP A 225 14.17 -15.13 -9.27
CA TRP A 225 15.00 -13.92 -9.36
C TRP A 225 14.27 -12.70 -8.82
N ALA A 226 13.00 -12.51 -9.20
CA ALA A 226 12.18 -11.40 -8.71
C ALA A 226 11.99 -11.45 -7.19
N VAL A 227 11.68 -12.65 -6.65
CA VAL A 227 11.50 -12.86 -5.19
C VAL A 227 12.82 -12.59 -4.46
N THR A 228 13.92 -13.15 -4.92
CA THR A 228 15.23 -12.99 -4.28
C THR A 228 15.68 -11.54 -4.31
N SER A 229 15.56 -10.85 -5.45
CA SER A 229 15.92 -9.45 -5.60
C SER A 229 15.10 -8.57 -4.65
N GLN A 230 13.80 -8.78 -4.60
CA GLN A 230 12.92 -7.98 -3.73
C GLN A 230 13.15 -8.29 -2.25
N ALA A 231 13.34 -9.54 -1.88
CA ALA A 231 13.62 -9.95 -0.51
C ALA A 231 14.98 -9.40 -0.03
N THR A 232 16.01 -9.49 -0.87
CA THR A 232 17.35 -8.95 -0.56
C THR A 232 17.31 -7.44 -0.40
N SER A 233 16.71 -6.72 -1.36
CA SER A 233 16.59 -5.26 -1.28
C SER A 233 15.81 -4.83 -0.04
N GLY A 234 14.68 -5.48 0.24
CA GLY A 234 13.86 -5.19 1.43
C GLY A 234 14.59 -5.50 2.74
N SER A 235 15.35 -6.59 2.80
CA SER A 235 16.11 -6.97 3.99
C SER A 235 17.31 -6.03 4.21
N VAL A 236 18.07 -5.74 3.17
CA VAL A 236 19.24 -4.87 3.27
C VAL A 236 18.82 -3.46 3.65
N LEU A 237 17.93 -2.84 2.85
CA LEU A 237 17.53 -1.44 3.06
C LEU A 237 16.61 -1.26 4.27
N GLY A 238 15.72 -2.21 4.55
CA GLY A 238 14.71 -2.06 5.60
C GLY A 238 15.13 -2.58 6.98
N LEU A 239 16.11 -3.49 7.07
CA LEU A 239 16.47 -4.13 8.33
C LEU A 239 17.94 -4.00 8.69
N TRP A 240 18.86 -4.22 7.74
CA TRP A 240 20.28 -4.40 8.04
C TRP A 240 21.14 -3.16 7.80
N SER A 241 20.73 -2.22 6.94
CA SER A 241 21.54 -1.04 6.64
C SER A 241 21.80 -0.18 7.88
N GLY A 242 20.79 0.09 8.69
CA GLY A 242 20.91 0.89 9.90
C GLY A 242 21.86 0.26 10.92
N PRO A 243 21.62 -0.98 11.39
CA PRO A 243 22.53 -1.69 12.28
C PRO A 243 23.96 -1.80 11.72
N TRP A 244 24.11 -2.10 10.44
CA TRP A 244 25.42 -2.22 9.81
C TRP A 244 26.19 -0.90 9.80
N LEU A 245 25.54 0.21 9.44
CA LEU A 245 26.16 1.54 9.44
C LEU A 245 26.60 1.94 10.85
N ARG A 246 25.79 1.63 11.86
CA ARG A 246 26.11 1.95 13.25
C ARG A 246 27.20 1.03 13.83
N ASP A 247 27.03 -0.29 13.70
CA ASP A 247 27.81 -1.27 14.47
C ASP A 247 29.11 -1.68 13.73
N VAL A 248 29.15 -1.54 12.40
CA VAL A 248 30.32 -1.90 11.58
C VAL A 248 31.03 -0.65 11.02
N ALA A 249 30.26 0.29 10.47
CA ALA A 249 30.83 1.53 9.91
C ALA A 249 31.07 2.62 10.98
N ASN A 250 30.61 2.42 12.23
CA ASN A 250 30.70 3.35 13.35
C ASN A 250 30.10 4.74 13.07
N PHE A 251 29.03 4.79 12.28
CA PHE A 251 28.31 6.02 12.01
C PHE A 251 27.54 6.48 13.26
N SER A 252 27.51 7.80 13.48
CA SER A 252 26.64 8.37 14.50
C SER A 252 25.16 8.16 14.12
N ARG A 253 24.26 8.30 15.10
CA ARG A 253 22.82 8.14 14.86
C ARG A 253 22.30 9.14 13.80
N ASP A 254 22.83 10.36 13.81
CA ASP A 254 22.47 11.40 12.84
C ASP A 254 23.03 11.10 11.44
N ASP A 255 24.25 10.55 11.35
CA ASP A 255 24.83 10.14 10.08
C ASP A 255 24.08 8.97 9.46
N VAL A 256 23.63 8.00 10.26
CA VAL A 256 22.77 6.89 9.79
C VAL A 256 21.46 7.42 9.24
N ALA A 257 20.80 8.35 9.96
CA ALA A 257 19.53 8.93 9.56
C ALA A 257 19.61 9.76 8.27
N THR A 258 20.76 10.36 7.99
CA THR A 258 20.99 11.15 6.76
C THR A 258 21.46 10.30 5.58
N THR A 259 21.98 9.09 5.84
CA THR A 259 22.54 8.19 4.81
C THR A 259 21.47 7.23 4.25
N LEU A 260 20.48 6.86 5.06
CA LEU A 260 19.37 5.98 4.70
C LEU A 260 18.17 6.74 4.16
#